data_a426f0d7c6f2b94a231ee2b20aa10ccd
#
_entry.id   a426f0d7c6f2b94a231ee2b20aa10ccd
#
_cell.length_a   1.000
_cell.length_b   1.000
_cell.length_c   1.000
_cell.angle_alpha   90.00
_cell.angle_beta   90.00
_cell.angle_gamma   90.00
#
_symmetry.space_group_name_H-M   'P 1'
#
loop_
_entity.id
_entity.type
_entity.pdbx_description
1 polymer ?
#
loop_
_entity_poly.entity_id
_entity_poly.type
_entity_poly.pdbx_seq_one_letter_code
_entity_poly.pdbx_strand_id
1 'polypeptide(L)'
;PADPLTEYAYYLKALIFYEQIVDVERDADMTRKALLAFEDLLRRYPSSPYSRDAQLKSELTRSHLAGKEMAVGRFYLEQEHYAAALTRFAQVIRNYDRTNQVPEALYRMAESYLSLGLTEEADRVSAVANFNFPDSVWTARLNEVYENPDREGPKGLLGNLADRALS
;
A
#
# COMPACT_ATOMS: atom_id res chain seq x y z
N PRO A 1 -0.33 6.09 38.03
CA PRO A 1 -1.34 5.15 37.56
C PRO A 1 -2.21 5.86 36.55
N ALA A 2 -2.40 5.24 35.39
CA ALA A 2 -3.26 5.82 34.35
C ALA A 2 -4.70 5.83 34.90
N ASP A 3 -5.35 6.99 34.85
CA ASP A 3 -6.76 7.10 35.20
C ASP A 3 -7.58 6.38 34.11
N PRO A 4 -8.42 5.40 34.45
CA PRO A 4 -9.26 4.68 33.49
C PRO A 4 -10.13 5.61 32.63
N LEU A 5 -10.55 6.76 33.16
CA LEU A 5 -11.29 7.78 32.41
C LEU A 5 -10.43 8.44 31.32
N THR A 6 -9.13 8.55 31.55
CA THR A 6 -8.21 9.11 30.55
C THR A 6 -8.05 8.15 29.37
N GLU A 7 -7.87 6.84 29.63
CA GLU A 7 -7.79 5.81 28.58
C GLU A 7 -9.05 5.78 27.72
N TYR A 8 -10.21 5.83 28.38
CA TYR A 8 -11.51 5.90 27.72
C TYR A 8 -11.67 7.16 26.86
N ALA A 9 -11.22 8.32 27.34
CA ALA A 9 -11.27 9.56 26.58
C ALA A 9 -10.43 9.51 25.29
N TYR A 10 -9.23 8.90 25.34
CA TYR A 10 -8.41 8.67 24.13
C TYR A 10 -9.10 7.74 23.15
N TYR A 11 -9.73 6.68 23.63
CA TYR A 11 -10.48 5.76 22.80
C TYR A 11 -11.69 6.41 22.14
N LEU A 12 -12.50 7.18 22.89
CA LEU A 12 -13.64 7.92 22.36
C LEU A 12 -13.21 8.95 21.32
N LYS A 13 -12.10 9.66 21.53
CA LYS A 13 -11.55 10.58 20.53
C LYS A 13 -11.27 9.88 19.21
N ALA A 14 -10.67 8.70 19.25
CA ALA A 14 -10.39 7.91 18.05
C ALA A 14 -11.67 7.45 17.36
N LEU A 15 -12.65 6.97 18.14
CA LEU A 15 -13.97 6.56 17.64
C LEU A 15 -14.72 7.71 16.95
N ILE A 16 -14.69 8.92 17.52
CA ILE A 16 -15.33 10.10 16.91
C ILE A 16 -14.82 10.35 15.50
N PHE A 17 -13.50 10.26 15.27
CA PHE A 17 -12.95 10.39 13.92
C PHE A 17 -13.32 9.19 13.04
N TYR A 18 -13.32 7.98 13.60
CA TYR A 18 -13.61 6.76 12.87
C TYR A 18 -15.08 6.69 12.40
N GLU A 19 -16.02 7.06 13.25
CA GLU A 19 -17.46 7.09 12.93
C GLU A 19 -17.83 8.20 11.91
N GLN A 20 -16.96 9.21 11.75
CA GLN A 20 -17.14 10.25 10.74
C GLN A 20 -16.66 9.82 9.35
N ILE A 21 -16.05 8.65 9.21
CA ILE A 21 -15.65 8.11 7.91
C ILE A 21 -16.90 7.57 7.23
N VAL A 22 -17.56 8.39 6.43
CA VAL A 22 -18.74 8.01 5.64
C VAL A 22 -18.33 7.31 4.34
N ASP A 23 -17.25 7.81 3.74
CA ASP A 23 -16.68 7.29 2.49
C ASP A 23 -15.15 7.36 2.60
N VAL A 24 -14.51 6.20 2.62
CA VAL A 24 -13.06 6.08 2.78
C VAL A 24 -12.30 6.74 1.63
N GLU A 25 -12.85 6.70 0.42
CA GLU A 25 -12.21 7.31 -0.75
C GLU A 25 -12.27 8.84 -0.69
N ARG A 26 -13.33 9.39 -0.10
CA ARG A 26 -13.59 10.83 0.00
C ARG A 26 -12.96 11.44 1.25
N ASP A 27 -13.00 10.74 2.38
CA ASP A 27 -12.68 11.29 3.69
C ASP A 27 -11.28 10.88 4.21
N ALA A 28 -10.27 10.94 3.34
CA ALA A 28 -8.90 10.55 3.70
C ALA A 28 -8.34 11.30 4.93
N ASP A 29 -8.77 12.53 5.17
CA ASP A 29 -8.31 13.30 6.33
C ASP A 29 -8.91 12.79 7.64
N MET A 30 -10.18 12.42 7.66
CA MET A 30 -10.81 11.80 8.84
C MET A 30 -10.23 10.41 9.08
N THR A 31 -10.03 9.62 8.03
CA THR A 31 -9.38 8.31 8.10
C THR A 31 -7.98 8.42 8.71
N ARG A 32 -7.19 9.42 8.30
CA ARG A 32 -5.86 9.66 8.85
C ARG A 32 -5.90 10.12 10.31
N LYS A 33 -6.85 11.01 10.67
CA LYS A 33 -7.04 11.45 12.06
C LYS A 33 -7.45 10.28 12.97
N ALA A 34 -8.34 9.41 12.50
CA ALA A 34 -8.73 8.19 13.23
C ALA A 34 -7.51 7.29 13.47
N LEU A 35 -6.72 7.01 12.43
CA LEU A 35 -5.50 6.19 12.54
C LEU A 35 -4.55 6.76 13.60
N LEU A 36 -4.20 8.04 13.51
CA LEU A 36 -3.29 8.70 14.46
C LEU A 36 -3.83 8.68 15.89
N ALA A 37 -5.14 8.83 16.07
CA ALA A 37 -5.75 8.80 17.40
C ALA A 37 -5.74 7.39 18.01
N PHE A 38 -5.97 6.32 17.21
CA PHE A 38 -5.82 4.93 17.67
C PHE A 38 -4.36 4.61 18.00
N GLU A 39 -3.42 5.02 17.17
CA GLU A 39 -1.98 4.81 17.42
C GLU A 39 -1.50 5.54 18.69
N ASP A 40 -2.02 6.75 18.97
CA ASP A 40 -1.70 7.49 20.18
C ASP A 40 -2.22 6.77 21.44
N LEU A 41 -3.43 6.22 21.40
CA LEU A 41 -3.97 5.37 22.46
C LEU A 41 -3.07 4.14 22.69
N LEU A 42 -2.77 3.38 21.62
CA LEU A 42 -1.98 2.16 21.71
C LEU A 42 -0.56 2.39 22.24
N ARG A 43 0.05 3.52 21.86
CA ARG A 43 1.37 3.91 22.34
C ARG A 43 1.39 4.29 23.82
N ARG A 44 0.36 5.05 24.28
CA ARG A 44 0.30 5.54 25.67
C ARG A 44 -0.22 4.51 26.64
N TYR A 45 -1.18 3.71 26.21
CA TYR A 45 -1.93 2.78 27.03
C TYR A 45 -2.01 1.38 26.38
N PRO A 46 -0.87 0.69 26.19
CA PRO A 46 -0.83 -0.59 25.47
C PRO A 46 -1.63 -1.71 26.16
N SER A 47 -1.82 -1.59 27.49
CA SER A 47 -2.55 -2.55 28.30
C SER A 47 -3.99 -2.13 28.62
N SER A 48 -4.51 -1.10 27.96
CA SER A 48 -5.87 -0.63 28.13
C SER A 48 -6.89 -1.70 27.72
N PRO A 49 -8.06 -1.79 28.36
CA PRO A 49 -9.17 -2.65 27.93
C PRO A 49 -9.60 -2.37 26.47
N TYR A 50 -9.33 -1.15 25.97
CA TYR A 50 -9.67 -0.71 24.62
C TYR A 50 -8.60 -1.01 23.58
N SER A 51 -7.41 -1.46 23.98
CA SER A 51 -6.25 -1.61 23.08
C SER A 51 -6.49 -2.64 21.99
N ARG A 52 -7.17 -3.75 22.28
CA ARG A 52 -7.45 -4.79 21.29
C ARG A 52 -8.36 -4.26 20.17
N ASP A 53 -9.43 -3.57 20.52
CA ASP A 53 -10.36 -2.99 19.54
C ASP A 53 -9.70 -1.83 18.77
N ALA A 54 -8.95 -0.98 19.46
CA ALA A 54 -8.18 0.10 18.84
C ALA A 54 -7.16 -0.43 17.85
N GLN A 55 -6.50 -1.56 18.14
CA GLN A 55 -5.57 -2.19 17.21
C GLN A 55 -6.26 -2.68 15.94
N LEU A 56 -7.38 -3.39 16.07
CA LEU A 56 -8.15 -3.87 14.92
C LEU A 56 -8.63 -2.72 14.04
N LYS A 57 -9.17 -1.64 14.64
CA LYS A 57 -9.61 -0.45 13.91
C LYS A 57 -8.45 0.31 13.27
N SER A 58 -7.30 0.39 13.94
CA SER A 58 -6.08 0.98 13.39
C SER A 58 -5.60 0.22 12.15
N GLU A 59 -5.55 -1.11 12.21
CA GLU A 59 -5.15 -1.96 11.08
C GLU A 59 -6.10 -1.83 9.91
N LEU A 60 -7.42 -1.80 10.16
CA LEU A 60 -8.45 -1.61 9.15
C LEU A 60 -8.33 -0.24 8.48
N THR A 61 -8.18 0.82 9.30
CA THR A 61 -8.00 2.19 8.83
C THR A 61 -6.74 2.34 7.98
N ARG A 62 -5.66 1.69 8.39
CA ARG A 62 -4.38 1.66 7.65
C ARG A 62 -4.54 0.95 6.30
N SER A 63 -5.26 -0.17 6.28
CA SER A 63 -5.55 -0.91 5.03
C SER A 63 -6.41 -0.09 4.06
N HIS A 64 -7.36 0.68 4.55
CA HIS A 64 -8.17 1.59 3.74
C HIS A 64 -7.32 2.71 3.10
N LEU A 65 -6.43 3.34 3.88
CA LEU A 65 -5.52 4.36 3.35
C LEU A 65 -4.57 3.78 2.30
N ALA A 66 -4.03 2.59 2.53
CA ALA A 66 -3.21 1.88 1.55
C ALA A 66 -4.00 1.58 0.27
N GLY A 67 -5.23 1.09 0.39
CA GLY A 67 -6.13 0.82 -0.73
C GLY A 67 -6.40 2.06 -1.58
N LYS A 68 -6.56 3.23 -0.95
CA LYS A 68 -6.71 4.50 -1.65
C LYS A 68 -5.47 4.87 -2.47
N GLU A 69 -4.27 4.78 -1.88
CA GLU A 69 -3.02 5.02 -2.63
C GLU A 69 -2.86 4.03 -3.78
N MET A 70 -3.24 2.75 -3.57
CA MET A 70 -3.25 1.74 -4.63
C MET A 70 -4.22 2.09 -5.77
N ALA A 71 -5.43 2.54 -5.45
CA ALA A 71 -6.41 2.94 -6.46
C ALA A 71 -5.92 4.11 -7.32
N VAL A 72 -5.35 5.14 -6.69
CA VAL A 72 -4.75 6.28 -7.40
C VAL A 72 -3.53 5.84 -8.22
N GLY A 73 -2.69 4.95 -7.68
CA GLY A 73 -1.54 4.40 -8.39
C GLY A 73 -1.95 3.63 -9.64
N ARG A 74 -2.96 2.75 -9.55
CA ARG A 74 -3.51 2.02 -10.69
C ARG A 74 -4.10 2.95 -11.76
N PHE A 75 -4.83 3.99 -11.34
CA PHE A 75 -5.34 5.00 -12.26
C PHE A 75 -4.21 5.68 -13.07
N TYR A 76 -3.12 6.10 -12.42
CA TYR A 76 -1.97 6.66 -13.13
C TYR A 76 -1.28 5.64 -14.04
N LEU A 77 -1.21 4.38 -13.63
CA LEU A 77 -0.63 3.30 -14.44
C LEU A 77 -1.44 3.07 -15.73
N GLU A 78 -2.79 3.06 -15.63
CA GLU A 78 -3.69 2.95 -16.79
C GLU A 78 -3.56 4.13 -17.77
N GLN A 79 -3.18 5.30 -17.27
CA GLN A 79 -2.90 6.49 -18.08
C GLN A 79 -1.43 6.57 -18.55
N GLU A 80 -0.64 5.53 -18.32
CA GLU A 80 0.79 5.45 -18.64
C GLU A 80 1.64 6.53 -17.94
N HIS A 81 1.13 7.10 -16.85
CA HIS A 81 1.86 8.05 -16.00
C HIS A 81 2.70 7.30 -14.97
N TYR A 82 3.68 6.54 -15.43
CA TYR A 82 4.45 5.60 -14.61
C TYR A 82 5.16 6.25 -13.42
N ALA A 83 5.75 7.43 -13.59
CA ALA A 83 6.42 8.13 -12.48
C ALA A 83 5.43 8.57 -11.37
N ALA A 84 4.22 8.98 -11.74
CA ALA A 84 3.17 9.31 -10.78
C ALA A 84 2.64 8.04 -10.08
N ALA A 85 2.46 6.95 -10.82
CA ALA A 85 2.08 5.64 -10.28
C ALA A 85 3.12 5.13 -9.26
N LEU A 86 4.41 5.17 -9.60
CA LEU A 86 5.53 4.81 -8.71
C LEU A 86 5.48 5.57 -7.39
N THR A 87 5.20 6.88 -7.43
CA THR A 87 5.09 7.70 -6.22
C THR A 87 3.99 7.17 -5.29
N ARG A 88 2.84 6.75 -5.84
CA ARG A 88 1.73 6.21 -5.05
C ARG A 88 2.04 4.84 -4.47
N PHE A 89 2.55 3.92 -5.26
CA PHE A 89 2.93 2.59 -4.78
C PHE A 89 4.05 2.66 -3.74
N ALA A 90 5.04 3.54 -3.92
CA ALA A 90 6.08 3.77 -2.93
C ALA A 90 5.53 4.32 -1.59
N GLN A 91 4.44 5.09 -1.60
CA GLN A 91 3.77 5.51 -0.35
C GLN A 91 3.15 4.33 0.39
N VAL A 92 2.57 3.34 -0.32
CA VAL A 92 2.05 2.12 0.31
C VAL A 92 3.16 1.39 1.05
N ILE A 93 4.30 1.20 0.41
CA ILE A 93 5.44 0.47 1.01
C ILE A 93 6.04 1.23 2.20
N ARG A 94 6.13 2.56 2.13
CA ARG A 94 6.74 3.37 3.20
C ARG A 94 5.83 3.58 4.40
N ASN A 95 4.53 3.80 4.16
CA ASN A 95 3.60 4.24 5.21
C ASN A 95 2.64 3.15 5.67
N TYR A 96 2.49 2.07 4.88
CA TYR A 96 1.50 1.01 5.08
C TYR A 96 2.11 -0.39 4.89
N ASP A 97 3.36 -0.56 5.32
CA ASP A 97 4.21 -1.74 5.13
C ASP A 97 3.65 -3.06 5.67
N ARG A 98 2.67 -2.99 6.59
CA ARG A 98 2.02 -4.16 7.19
C ARG A 98 0.66 -4.49 6.59
N THR A 99 0.28 -3.84 5.51
CA THR A 99 -0.99 -4.11 4.86
C THR A 99 -0.85 -5.18 3.77
N ASN A 100 -1.96 -5.84 3.46
CA ASN A 100 -2.04 -6.82 2.38
C ASN A 100 -1.90 -6.18 0.97
N GLN A 101 -1.79 -4.86 0.88
CA GLN A 101 -1.57 -4.13 -0.36
C GLN A 101 -0.11 -4.15 -0.81
N VAL A 102 0.84 -4.43 0.09
CA VAL A 102 2.28 -4.33 -0.18
C VAL A 102 2.74 -5.26 -1.32
N PRO A 103 2.32 -6.55 -1.40
CA PRO A 103 2.74 -7.40 -2.50
C PRO A 103 2.27 -6.88 -3.87
N GLU A 104 1.03 -6.38 -3.97
CA GLU A 104 0.55 -5.73 -5.20
C GLU A 104 1.33 -4.46 -5.52
N ALA A 105 1.61 -3.62 -4.51
CA ALA A 105 2.37 -2.40 -4.70
C ALA A 105 3.77 -2.69 -5.28
N LEU A 106 4.46 -3.71 -4.78
CA LEU A 106 5.76 -4.14 -5.32
C LEU A 106 5.64 -4.61 -6.77
N TYR A 107 4.64 -5.44 -7.08
CA TYR A 107 4.38 -5.88 -8.45
C TYR A 107 4.18 -4.68 -9.39
N ARG A 108 3.30 -3.74 -9.02
CA ARG A 108 2.98 -2.55 -9.82
C ARG A 108 4.16 -1.58 -9.95
N MET A 109 5.04 -1.53 -8.94
CA MET A 109 6.28 -0.77 -9.04
C MET A 109 7.23 -1.39 -10.06
N ALA A 110 7.43 -2.70 -10.01
CA ALA A 110 8.26 -3.39 -11.00
C ALA A 110 7.72 -3.20 -12.43
N GLU A 111 6.40 -3.34 -12.61
CA GLU A 111 5.69 -3.04 -13.85
C GLU A 111 5.98 -1.63 -14.36
N SER A 112 5.87 -0.62 -13.48
CA SER A 112 6.13 0.77 -13.83
C SER A 112 7.60 1.02 -14.18
N TYR A 113 8.55 0.42 -13.46
CA TYR A 113 9.98 0.52 -13.75
C TYR A 113 10.33 -0.11 -15.09
N LEU A 114 9.81 -1.30 -15.39
CA LEU A 114 10.00 -1.97 -16.69
C LEU A 114 9.44 -1.11 -17.83
N SER A 115 8.26 -0.51 -17.66
CA SER A 115 7.67 0.38 -18.66
C SER A 115 8.50 1.64 -18.92
N LEU A 116 9.30 2.08 -17.94
CA LEU A 116 10.25 3.18 -18.06
C LEU A 116 11.63 2.75 -18.59
N GLY A 117 11.85 1.44 -18.79
CA GLY A 117 13.15 0.88 -19.17
C GLY A 117 14.18 0.83 -18.03
N LEU A 118 13.73 0.98 -16.78
CA LEU A 118 14.55 0.97 -15.56
C LEU A 118 14.63 -0.45 -14.99
N THR A 119 15.34 -1.33 -15.71
CA THR A 119 15.39 -2.77 -15.38
C THR A 119 16.07 -3.06 -14.05
N GLU A 120 17.14 -2.33 -13.70
CA GLU A 120 17.83 -2.53 -12.41
C GLU A 120 16.93 -2.21 -11.21
N GLU A 121 16.10 -1.16 -11.31
CA GLU A 121 15.14 -0.81 -10.27
C GLU A 121 14.04 -1.86 -10.17
N ALA A 122 13.56 -2.38 -11.29
CA ALA A 122 12.59 -3.46 -11.34
C ALA A 122 13.14 -4.74 -10.70
N ASP A 123 14.39 -5.09 -10.97
CA ASP A 123 15.07 -6.25 -10.37
C ASP A 123 15.19 -6.12 -8.85
N ARG A 124 15.54 -4.92 -8.35
CA ARG A 124 15.60 -4.66 -6.90
C ARG A 124 14.24 -4.85 -6.23
N VAL A 125 13.19 -4.32 -6.84
CA VAL A 125 11.81 -4.47 -6.31
C VAL A 125 11.36 -5.94 -6.38
N SER A 126 11.70 -6.65 -7.47
CA SER A 126 11.43 -8.08 -7.62
C SER A 126 12.14 -8.92 -6.53
N ALA A 127 13.41 -8.62 -6.25
CA ALA A 127 14.13 -9.29 -5.17
C ALA A 127 13.46 -9.07 -3.80
N VAL A 128 12.97 -7.85 -3.51
CA VAL A 128 12.23 -7.54 -2.28
C VAL A 128 10.92 -8.33 -2.22
N ALA A 129 10.17 -8.41 -3.33
CA ALA A 129 8.93 -9.17 -3.39
C ALA A 129 9.16 -10.67 -3.15
N ASN A 130 10.15 -11.25 -3.82
CA ASN A 130 10.50 -12.67 -3.68
C ASN A 130 10.99 -13.02 -2.27
N PHE A 131 11.74 -12.13 -1.62
CA PHE A 131 12.26 -12.36 -0.28
C PHE A 131 11.18 -12.27 0.80
N ASN A 132 10.31 -11.24 0.74
CA ASN A 132 9.35 -10.97 1.80
C ASN A 132 7.99 -11.63 1.58
N PHE A 133 7.60 -11.92 0.34
CA PHE A 133 6.28 -12.40 -0.04
C PHE A 133 6.35 -13.56 -1.07
N PRO A 134 7.15 -14.62 -0.83
CA PRO A 134 7.37 -15.68 -1.80
C PRO A 134 6.08 -16.39 -2.24
N ASP A 135 5.12 -16.54 -1.33
CA ASP A 135 3.85 -17.24 -1.58
C ASP A 135 2.73 -16.33 -2.12
N SER A 136 3.04 -15.06 -2.40
CA SER A 136 2.04 -14.11 -2.91
C SER A 136 1.74 -14.37 -4.39
N VAL A 137 0.45 -14.30 -4.74
CA VAL A 137 0.01 -14.35 -6.15
C VAL A 137 0.65 -13.21 -6.98
N TRP A 138 0.95 -12.08 -6.38
CA TRP A 138 1.60 -10.96 -7.06
C TRP A 138 3.07 -11.22 -7.33
N THR A 139 3.76 -11.90 -6.42
CA THR A 139 5.14 -12.34 -6.62
C THR A 139 5.21 -13.40 -7.72
N ALA A 140 4.28 -14.35 -7.73
CA ALA A 140 4.20 -15.34 -8.80
C ALA A 140 3.99 -14.68 -10.18
N ARG A 141 3.07 -13.71 -10.28
CA ARG A 141 2.84 -12.93 -11.51
C ARG A 141 4.08 -12.13 -11.95
N LEU A 142 4.81 -11.58 -10.98
CA LEU A 142 6.05 -10.85 -11.27
C LEU A 142 7.09 -11.80 -11.88
N ASN A 143 7.27 -12.99 -11.32
CA ASN A 143 8.20 -13.99 -11.84
C ASN A 143 7.78 -14.47 -13.24
N GLU A 144 6.49 -14.63 -13.52
CA GLU A 144 5.98 -14.96 -14.86
C GLU A 144 6.37 -13.91 -15.91
N VAL A 145 6.40 -12.61 -15.54
CA VAL A 145 6.84 -11.54 -16.45
C VAL A 145 8.30 -11.70 -16.82
N TYR A 146 9.16 -12.10 -15.88
CA TYR A 146 10.58 -12.32 -16.12
C TYR A 146 10.87 -13.61 -16.90
N GLU A 147 10.08 -14.65 -16.67
CA GLU A 147 10.26 -15.95 -17.37
C GLU A 147 9.74 -15.92 -18.82
N ASN A 148 8.72 -15.12 -19.10
CA ASN A 148 8.06 -15.04 -20.41
C ASN A 148 7.93 -13.58 -20.86
N PRO A 149 9.04 -12.93 -21.24
CA PRO A 149 9.04 -11.53 -21.64
C PRO A 149 8.18 -11.21 -22.88
N ASP A 150 7.92 -12.20 -23.74
CA ASP A 150 7.10 -12.08 -24.96
C ASP A 150 5.61 -12.33 -24.72
N ARG A 151 5.20 -12.78 -23.53
CA ARG A 151 3.79 -12.95 -23.20
C ARG A 151 3.19 -11.57 -22.96
N GLU A 152 2.19 -11.21 -23.76
CA GLU A 152 1.39 -9.99 -23.56
C GLU A 152 0.87 -9.95 -22.11
N GLY A 153 1.66 -9.31 -21.24
CA GLY A 153 1.18 -8.76 -20.00
C GLY A 153 0.11 -7.71 -20.32
N PRO A 154 -0.57 -7.10 -19.36
CA PRO A 154 -1.55 -6.06 -19.64
C PRO A 154 -0.89 -4.98 -20.51
N LYS A 155 -1.16 -5.05 -21.81
CA LYS A 155 -0.65 -4.25 -22.92
C LYS A 155 0.85 -3.90 -22.86
N GLY A 156 1.67 -4.85 -23.30
CA GLY A 156 2.98 -4.48 -23.87
C GLY A 156 4.08 -4.11 -22.91
N LEU A 157 4.19 -4.74 -21.73
CA LEU A 157 5.21 -4.37 -20.74
C LEU A 157 6.64 -4.55 -21.23
N LEU A 158 6.90 -5.57 -22.04
CA LEU A 158 8.23 -5.87 -22.61
C LEU A 158 8.27 -5.76 -24.13
N GLY A 159 7.14 -5.83 -24.82
CA GLY A 159 7.07 -5.62 -26.27
C GLY A 159 7.56 -4.23 -26.69
N ASN A 160 7.28 -3.20 -25.88
CA ASN A 160 7.78 -1.85 -26.11
C ASN A 160 9.26 -1.65 -25.80
N LEU A 161 9.88 -2.53 -25.00
CA LEU A 161 11.32 -2.46 -24.72
C LEU A 161 12.16 -3.02 -25.87
N ALA A 162 11.69 -4.09 -26.52
CA ALA A 162 12.34 -4.64 -27.70
C ALA A 162 12.29 -3.65 -28.89
N ASP A 163 11.14 -3.00 -29.11
CA ASP A 163 10.98 -2.02 -30.19
C ASP A 163 11.77 -0.71 -29.94
N ARG A 164 11.95 -0.30 -28.70
CA ARG A 164 12.76 0.89 -28.34
C ARG A 164 14.27 0.63 -28.36
N ALA A 165 14.70 -0.61 -28.15
CA ALA A 165 16.11 -0.97 -28.24
C ALA A 165 16.60 -1.17 -29.69
N LEU A 166 15.68 -1.26 -30.66
CA LEU A 166 15.95 -1.46 -32.08
C LEU A 166 15.69 -0.22 -32.91
N SER A 167 15.28 0.91 -32.33
CA SER A 167 15.09 2.22 -32.96
C SER A 167 16.16 3.22 -32.47
#